data_986c5362448e7aeca0cfce1e067fdfdf
#
_entry.id   986c5362448e7aeca0cfce1e067fdfdf
#
_cell.length_a   1.000
_cell.length_b   1.000
_cell.length_c   1.000
_cell.angle_alpha   90.00
_cell.angle_beta   90.00
_cell.angle_gamma   90.00
#
_symmetry.space_group_name_H-M   'P 1'
#
loop_
_entity.id
_entity.type
_entity.pdbx_description
1 polymer ?
#
loop_
_entity_poly.entity_id
_entity_poly.type
_entity_poly.pdbx_seq_one_letter_code
_entity_poly.pdbx_strand_id
1 'polypeptide(L)'
;GGHEVWFGYTDNTHPSSVYRYDATTGTVSLWAKAPGDVDIPDVSVEQVTFESKDGTPVRMLVVAPTTPAEGPRPTILYGYGGFRISLTPAYSAMALAWVRAGGVYAVANLRGGLEEGEEWHRAGMLADKQNVFDDCAAAAEHLIRAGVTSPEHLAVMGGSNGGLLVGAMVTQRPELFAAAVCSAPLLDMVRYERFGLGQLWNVEYGTADDPEQLGWLLGYSPYHNVRQGTRYPATLFTVFDNDTRVDPLHARKQCAQMQWATSAPPSERPILLRREAEVGHSARSVSRSVALSSEQLAFLAHHLGLSVR
;
A
#
# COMPACT_ATOMS: atom_id res chain seq x y z
N GLY A 1 12.55 30.33 28.10
CA GLY A 1 11.33 29.63 27.92
C GLY A 1 10.25 30.53 27.36
N GLY A 2 9.71 30.18 26.20
CA GLY A 2 8.54 30.83 25.62
C GLY A 2 7.25 30.15 26.09
N HIS A 3 6.13 30.77 25.82
CA HIS A 3 4.78 30.26 26.09
C HIS A 3 4.07 29.80 24.82
N GLU A 4 4.75 29.79 23.71
CA GLU A 4 4.23 29.41 22.40
C GLU A 4 4.83 28.11 21.90
N VAL A 5 4.00 27.26 21.28
CA VAL A 5 4.38 25.99 20.65
C VAL A 5 3.83 25.94 19.23
N TRP A 6 4.65 25.55 18.28
CA TRP A 6 4.21 25.28 16.90
C TRP A 6 4.17 23.78 16.67
N PHE A 7 3.08 23.31 16.06
CA PHE A 7 2.91 21.89 15.73
C PHE A 7 2.31 21.74 14.33
N GLY A 8 2.71 20.67 13.65
CA GLY A 8 2.12 20.27 12.38
C GLY A 8 0.83 19.50 12.59
N TYR A 9 -0.14 19.71 11.70
CA TYR A 9 -1.38 18.95 11.63
C TYR A 9 -1.70 18.58 10.18
N THR A 10 -2.18 17.36 9.97
CA THR A 10 -2.74 16.86 8.72
C THR A 10 -3.76 15.77 9.02
N ASP A 11 -4.74 15.61 8.15
CA ASP A 11 -5.63 14.46 8.12
C ASP A 11 -6.00 14.11 6.66
N ASN A 12 -6.95 13.24 6.44
CA ASN A 12 -7.32 12.78 5.10
C ASN A 12 -7.88 13.90 4.20
N THR A 13 -8.38 15.00 4.78
CA THR A 13 -8.99 16.13 4.09
C THR A 13 -8.23 17.44 4.24
N HIS A 14 -7.31 17.52 5.21
CA HIS A 14 -6.53 18.73 5.48
C HIS A 14 -5.08 18.56 5.07
N PRO A 15 -4.59 19.33 4.07
CA PRO A 15 -3.17 19.41 3.74
C PRO A 15 -2.36 19.82 4.96
N SER A 16 -1.10 19.36 5.01
CA SER A 16 -0.20 19.66 6.12
C SER A 16 -0.14 21.16 6.40
N SER A 17 -0.46 21.54 7.62
CA SER A 17 -0.52 22.93 8.09
C SER A 17 0.22 23.06 9.42
N VAL A 18 0.73 24.26 9.71
CA VAL A 18 1.36 24.57 11.00
C VAL A 18 0.42 25.41 11.82
N TYR A 19 0.21 25.01 13.05
CA TYR A 19 -0.59 25.73 14.05
C TYR A 19 0.32 26.27 15.16
N ARG A 20 -0.08 27.39 15.75
CA ARG A 20 0.54 27.97 16.95
C ARG A 20 -0.43 27.83 18.12
N TYR A 21 0.07 27.26 19.21
CA TYR A 21 -0.59 27.25 20.51
C TYR A 21 0.07 28.26 21.45
N ASP A 22 -0.72 29.14 22.05
CA ASP A 22 -0.28 30.08 23.09
C ASP A 22 -0.79 29.59 24.46
N ALA A 23 0.16 29.18 25.30
CA ALA A 23 -0.16 28.64 26.63
C ALA A 23 -0.67 29.67 27.63
N THR A 24 -0.48 30.98 27.38
CA THR A 24 -0.99 32.05 28.24
C THR A 24 -2.46 32.31 28.02
N THR A 25 -2.91 32.16 26.79
CA THR A 25 -4.32 32.41 26.39
C THR A 25 -5.09 31.12 26.18
N GLY A 26 -4.42 29.95 26.08
CA GLY A 26 -5.02 28.67 25.74
C GLY A 26 -5.52 28.60 24.29
N THR A 27 -5.07 29.51 23.40
CA THR A 27 -5.61 29.61 22.04
C THR A 27 -4.75 28.84 21.03
N VAL A 28 -5.42 28.19 20.07
CA VAL A 28 -4.80 27.61 18.88
C VAL A 28 -5.16 28.49 17.67
N SER A 29 -4.18 28.84 16.88
CA SER A 29 -4.36 29.61 15.66
C SER A 29 -3.58 29.00 14.50
N LEU A 30 -4.11 29.10 13.28
CA LEU A 30 -3.38 28.71 12.07
C LEU A 30 -2.19 29.66 11.87
N TRP A 31 -0.98 29.09 11.83
CA TRP A 31 0.25 29.86 11.59
C TRP A 31 0.62 29.88 10.10
N ALA A 32 0.62 28.71 9.47
CA ALA A 32 0.93 28.59 8.04
C ALA A 32 0.19 27.38 7.45
N LYS A 33 -0.35 27.52 6.24
CA LYS A 33 -0.92 26.44 5.45
C LYS A 33 -0.01 26.06 4.28
N ALA A 34 -0.18 24.87 3.73
CA ALA A 34 0.46 24.49 2.48
C ALA A 34 0.13 25.50 1.37
N PRO A 35 1.07 25.80 0.46
CA PRO A 35 0.81 26.72 -0.63
C PRO A 35 -0.23 26.16 -1.61
N GLY A 36 -1.04 27.05 -2.18
CA GLY A 36 -2.11 26.72 -3.13
C GLY A 36 -3.46 26.47 -2.45
N ASP A 37 -4.51 26.58 -3.23
CA ASP A 37 -5.86 26.20 -2.84
C ASP A 37 -6.16 24.83 -3.44
N VAL A 38 -6.58 23.90 -2.58
CA VAL A 38 -6.96 22.54 -2.98
C VAL A 38 -8.45 22.41 -2.77
N ASP A 39 -9.16 22.09 -3.84
CA ASP A 39 -10.56 21.77 -3.80
C ASP A 39 -10.71 20.34 -3.25
N ILE A 40 -11.16 20.22 -2.00
CA ILE A 40 -11.36 18.94 -1.31
C ILE A 40 -12.76 18.42 -1.66
N PRO A 41 -12.88 17.20 -2.20
CA PRO A 41 -14.18 16.61 -2.45
C PRO A 41 -14.90 16.30 -1.12
N ASP A 42 -16.23 16.25 -1.17
CA ASP A 42 -17.03 15.78 -0.04
C ASP A 42 -16.78 14.30 0.18
N VAL A 43 -16.11 13.98 1.28
CA VAL A 43 -15.75 12.61 1.65
C VAL A 43 -16.19 12.27 3.07
N SER A 44 -16.57 11.01 3.27
CA SER A 44 -16.64 10.40 4.59
C SER A 44 -15.32 9.71 4.90
N VAL A 45 -14.87 9.80 6.14
CA VAL A 45 -13.72 9.07 6.66
C VAL A 45 -14.22 8.26 7.86
N GLU A 46 -14.17 6.94 7.73
CA GLU A 46 -14.61 6.02 8.77
C GLU A 46 -13.46 5.12 9.19
N GLN A 47 -13.31 4.91 10.50
CA GLN A 47 -12.43 3.87 11.03
C GLN A 47 -13.25 2.63 11.34
N VAL A 48 -12.98 1.55 10.65
CA VAL A 48 -13.60 0.24 10.89
C VAL A 48 -12.60 -0.70 11.57
N THR A 49 -13.13 -1.69 12.27
CA THR A 49 -12.33 -2.79 12.85
C THR A 49 -12.85 -4.10 12.28
N PHE A 50 -11.94 -4.98 11.92
CA PHE A 50 -12.24 -6.32 11.45
C PHE A 50 -11.31 -7.34 12.12
N GLU A 51 -11.68 -8.62 12.09
CA GLU A 51 -10.87 -9.69 12.63
C GLU A 51 -9.96 -10.27 11.55
N SER A 52 -8.67 -10.40 11.88
CA SER A 52 -7.71 -11.18 11.09
C SER A 52 -8.00 -12.67 11.19
N LYS A 53 -7.30 -13.47 10.44
CA LYS A 53 -7.44 -14.93 10.38
C LYS A 53 -7.29 -15.61 11.76
N ASP A 54 -6.47 -15.06 12.64
CA ASP A 54 -6.23 -15.55 13.99
C ASP A 54 -7.13 -14.90 15.06
N GLY A 55 -8.12 -14.10 14.64
CA GLY A 55 -9.04 -13.37 15.52
C GLY A 55 -8.49 -12.05 16.04
N THR A 56 -7.27 -11.65 15.66
CA THR A 56 -6.69 -10.35 16.04
C THR A 56 -7.51 -9.21 15.45
N PRO A 57 -7.99 -8.23 16.26
CA PRO A 57 -8.69 -7.06 15.74
C PRO A 57 -7.72 -6.12 15.02
N VAL A 58 -8.03 -5.78 13.78
CA VAL A 58 -7.23 -4.89 12.92
C VAL A 58 -8.06 -3.69 12.52
N ARG A 59 -7.48 -2.48 12.56
CA ARG A 59 -8.15 -1.24 12.15
C ARG A 59 -7.87 -0.93 10.69
N MET A 60 -8.84 -0.26 10.07
CA MET A 60 -8.72 0.24 8.71
C MET A 60 -9.46 1.58 8.60
N LEU A 61 -8.84 2.56 7.96
CA LEU A 61 -9.49 3.80 7.56
C LEU A 61 -10.09 3.62 6.17
N VAL A 62 -11.36 3.99 6.03
CA VAL A 62 -12.09 3.94 4.76
C VAL A 62 -12.48 5.36 4.39
N VAL A 63 -11.94 5.85 3.27
CA VAL A 63 -12.25 7.16 2.69
C VAL A 63 -13.13 6.95 1.48
N ALA A 64 -14.35 7.47 1.52
CA ALA A 64 -15.36 7.24 0.49
C ALA A 64 -16.09 8.55 0.13
N PRO A 65 -16.69 8.66 -1.08
CA PRO A 65 -17.60 9.75 -1.38
C PRO A 65 -18.82 9.72 -0.45
N THR A 66 -19.32 10.89 -0.05
CA THR A 66 -20.55 11.00 0.76
C THR A 66 -21.82 10.62 0.00
N THR A 67 -21.76 10.60 -1.34
CA THR A 67 -22.88 10.15 -2.18
C THR A 67 -23.18 8.67 -1.95
N PRO A 68 -24.45 8.26 -1.84
CA PRO A 68 -24.82 6.84 -1.73
C PRO A 68 -24.27 5.99 -2.87
N ALA A 69 -23.90 4.74 -2.58
CA ALA A 69 -23.50 3.78 -3.58
C ALA A 69 -24.72 3.01 -4.11
N GLU A 70 -24.80 2.80 -5.42
CA GLU A 70 -25.80 1.93 -6.04
C GLU A 70 -25.34 0.45 -6.06
N GLY A 71 -24.09 0.17 -5.65
CA GLY A 71 -23.49 -1.16 -5.64
C GLY A 71 -22.01 -1.11 -5.21
N PRO A 72 -21.27 -2.21 -5.39
CA PRO A 72 -19.84 -2.28 -5.09
C PRO A 72 -19.07 -1.19 -5.83
N ARG A 73 -18.18 -0.47 -5.12
CA ARG A 73 -17.37 0.61 -5.71
C ARG A 73 -15.95 0.14 -6.04
N PRO A 74 -15.35 0.68 -7.10
CA PRO A 74 -13.91 0.57 -7.32
C PRO A 74 -13.14 1.03 -6.09
N THR A 75 -12.38 0.10 -5.49
CA THR A 75 -11.71 0.31 -4.20
C THR A 75 -10.23 0.01 -4.30
N ILE A 76 -9.40 0.90 -3.76
CA ILE A 76 -7.97 0.67 -3.54
C ILE A 76 -7.77 0.32 -2.08
N LEU A 77 -7.24 -0.86 -1.80
CA LEU A 77 -6.74 -1.25 -0.49
C LEU A 77 -5.24 -0.98 -0.43
N TYR A 78 -4.83 -0.10 0.47
CA TYR A 78 -3.45 0.27 0.70
C TYR A 78 -2.96 -0.27 2.06
N GLY A 79 -1.73 -0.76 2.10
CA GLY A 79 -1.08 -1.20 3.33
C GLY A 79 0.43 -1.14 3.24
N TYR A 80 1.10 -1.23 4.40
CA TYR A 80 2.56 -1.28 4.48
C TYR A 80 3.05 -2.47 5.31
N GLY A 81 2.69 -2.55 6.59
CA GLY A 81 2.88 -3.71 7.47
C GLY A 81 4.34 -4.07 7.72
N GLY A 82 5.17 -3.16 8.23
CA GLY A 82 6.54 -3.45 8.60
C GLY A 82 7.32 -2.24 9.10
N PHE A 83 8.52 -2.49 9.64
CA PHE A 83 9.49 -1.47 10.02
C PHE A 83 8.98 -0.42 11.01
N ARG A 84 7.99 -0.73 11.83
CA ARG A 84 7.36 0.22 12.76
C ARG A 84 6.75 1.44 12.06
N ILE A 85 6.41 1.35 10.77
CA ILE A 85 5.78 2.45 10.04
C ILE A 85 4.29 2.46 10.34
N SER A 86 3.82 3.50 11.04
CA SER A 86 2.41 3.72 11.29
C SER A 86 1.75 4.45 10.12
N LEU A 87 0.66 3.89 9.61
CA LEU A 87 -0.19 4.53 8.61
C LEU A 87 -1.26 5.37 9.31
N THR A 88 -0.86 6.55 9.80
CA THR A 88 -1.77 7.51 10.43
C THR A 88 -2.57 8.28 9.38
N PRO A 89 -3.73 8.89 9.76
CA PRO A 89 -4.46 9.79 8.88
C PRO A 89 -3.55 10.86 8.31
N ALA A 90 -3.49 10.98 6.99
CA ALA A 90 -2.65 11.95 6.30
C ALA A 90 -3.30 12.39 4.98
N TYR A 91 -3.05 13.62 4.59
CA TYR A 91 -3.49 14.15 3.31
C TYR A 91 -2.81 13.42 2.15
N SER A 92 -3.60 12.93 1.22
CA SER A 92 -3.13 12.32 -0.01
C SER A 92 -3.94 12.80 -1.20
N ALA A 93 -3.32 13.64 -2.04
CA ALA A 93 -3.94 14.12 -3.28
C ALA A 93 -4.35 12.95 -4.20
N MET A 94 -3.56 11.87 -4.23
CA MET A 94 -3.86 10.66 -5.01
C MET A 94 -5.11 9.95 -4.50
N ALA A 95 -5.24 9.77 -3.18
CA ALA A 95 -6.42 9.15 -2.58
C ALA A 95 -7.68 10.00 -2.82
N LEU A 96 -7.58 11.32 -2.64
CA LEU A 96 -8.69 12.24 -2.89
C LEU A 96 -9.09 12.32 -4.36
N ALA A 97 -8.13 12.24 -5.29
CA ALA A 97 -8.45 12.15 -6.73
C ALA A 97 -9.23 10.88 -7.07
N TRP A 98 -8.87 9.75 -6.46
CA TRP A 98 -9.59 8.48 -6.60
C TRP A 98 -11.02 8.57 -6.06
N VAL A 99 -11.17 9.12 -4.84
CA VAL A 99 -12.48 9.28 -4.20
C VAL A 99 -13.34 10.30 -4.94
N ARG A 100 -12.78 11.40 -5.45
CA ARG A 100 -13.47 12.37 -6.31
C ARG A 100 -14.05 11.71 -7.57
N ALA A 101 -13.34 10.74 -8.15
CA ALA A 101 -13.82 9.99 -9.30
C ALA A 101 -14.92 8.98 -8.95
N GLY A 102 -15.27 8.80 -7.68
CA GLY A 102 -16.32 7.90 -7.19
C GLY A 102 -15.82 6.59 -6.57
N GLY A 103 -14.51 6.38 -6.50
CA GLY A 103 -13.90 5.22 -5.86
C GLY A 103 -13.82 5.31 -4.33
N VAL A 104 -13.39 4.24 -3.70
CA VAL A 104 -13.09 4.16 -2.26
C VAL A 104 -11.60 3.93 -2.05
N TYR A 105 -11.00 4.58 -1.05
CA TYR A 105 -9.61 4.38 -0.67
C TYR A 105 -9.53 3.88 0.77
N ALA A 106 -9.06 2.65 0.97
CA ALA A 106 -8.97 2.01 2.26
C ALA A 106 -7.50 1.86 2.68
N VAL A 107 -7.17 2.20 3.92
CA VAL A 107 -5.82 2.11 4.49
C VAL A 107 -5.85 1.19 5.69
N ALA A 108 -5.27 0.00 5.58
CA ALA A 108 -5.26 -0.98 6.66
C ALA A 108 -4.02 -0.81 7.56
N ASN A 109 -4.26 -0.76 8.88
CA ASN A 109 -3.24 -0.68 9.92
C ASN A 109 -2.74 -2.09 10.28
N LEU A 110 -1.94 -2.68 9.41
CA LEU A 110 -1.50 -4.07 9.50
C LEU A 110 -0.43 -4.26 10.57
N ARG A 111 -0.37 -5.46 11.17
CA ARG A 111 0.76 -5.87 12.02
C ARG A 111 2.09 -5.62 11.31
N GLY A 112 3.17 -5.43 12.08
CA GLY A 112 4.46 -4.96 11.56
C GLY A 112 4.61 -3.44 11.55
N GLY A 113 3.52 -2.67 11.60
CA GLY A 113 3.50 -1.24 11.89
C GLY A 113 3.70 -0.94 13.38
N LEU A 114 3.45 0.30 13.81
CA LEU A 114 3.54 0.71 15.22
C LEU A 114 2.21 1.31 15.74
N GLU A 115 1.12 1.12 15.02
CA GLU A 115 -0.17 1.73 15.32
C GLU A 115 -0.71 1.34 16.71
N GLU A 116 -0.45 0.09 17.13
CA GLU A 116 -0.81 -0.45 18.44
C GLU A 116 0.42 -0.69 19.34
N GLY A 117 1.56 -0.04 19.03
CA GLY A 117 2.79 -0.16 19.82
C GLY A 117 3.74 -1.27 19.37
N GLU A 118 4.76 -1.53 20.19
CA GLU A 118 5.87 -2.43 19.83
C GLU A 118 5.44 -3.88 19.61
N GLU A 119 4.48 -4.37 20.37
CA GLU A 119 3.97 -5.75 20.22
C GLU A 119 3.25 -5.94 18.87
N TRP A 120 2.63 -4.88 18.36
CA TRP A 120 2.03 -4.86 17.01
C TRP A 120 3.09 -5.05 15.91
N HIS A 121 4.25 -4.39 16.07
CA HIS A 121 5.37 -4.57 15.18
C HIS A 121 5.91 -6.00 15.25
N ARG A 122 6.16 -6.51 16.46
CA ARG A 122 6.72 -7.86 16.67
C ARG A 122 5.82 -8.95 16.10
N ALA A 123 4.52 -8.79 16.22
CA ALA A 123 3.54 -9.74 15.67
C ALA A 123 3.47 -9.75 14.12
N GLY A 124 4.27 -8.95 13.43
CA GLY A 124 4.35 -8.88 11.96
C GLY A 124 5.76 -8.90 11.40
N MET A 125 6.76 -9.41 12.14
CA MET A 125 8.15 -9.54 11.69
C MET A 125 8.67 -10.97 11.85
N LEU A 126 9.79 -11.29 11.19
CA LEU A 126 10.47 -12.60 11.28
C LEU A 126 9.50 -13.77 11.04
N ALA A 127 9.43 -14.73 11.97
CA ALA A 127 8.54 -15.90 11.89
C ALA A 127 7.05 -15.52 11.76
N ASP A 128 6.67 -14.37 12.31
CA ASP A 128 5.29 -13.87 12.34
C ASP A 128 4.94 -12.98 11.14
N LYS A 129 5.84 -12.84 10.15
CA LYS A 129 5.62 -11.99 8.97
C LYS A 129 4.37 -12.36 8.17
N GLN A 130 3.97 -13.62 8.17
CA GLN A 130 2.74 -14.08 7.50
C GLN A 130 1.48 -13.39 8.05
N ASN A 131 1.46 -13.00 9.32
CA ASN A 131 0.33 -12.29 9.94
C ASN A 131 -0.01 -10.98 9.21
N VAL A 132 0.99 -10.28 8.66
CA VAL A 132 0.79 -9.04 7.88
C VAL A 132 -0.04 -9.31 6.63
N PHE A 133 0.23 -10.43 5.97
CA PHE A 133 -0.46 -10.83 4.74
C PHE A 133 -1.85 -11.37 5.04
N ASP A 134 -2.01 -12.10 6.13
CA ASP A 134 -3.30 -12.57 6.62
C ASP A 134 -4.20 -11.39 7.03
N ASP A 135 -3.66 -10.35 7.69
CA ASP A 135 -4.38 -9.11 8.01
C ASP A 135 -4.88 -8.40 6.75
N CYS A 136 -4.03 -8.30 5.71
CA CYS A 136 -4.41 -7.65 4.45
C CYS A 136 -5.48 -8.43 3.68
N ALA A 137 -5.38 -9.77 3.67
CA ALA A 137 -6.40 -10.62 3.08
C ALA A 137 -7.73 -10.46 3.82
N ALA A 138 -7.71 -10.43 5.16
CA ALA A 138 -8.90 -10.21 5.99
C ALA A 138 -9.51 -8.82 5.77
N ALA A 139 -8.68 -7.76 5.56
CA ALA A 139 -9.14 -6.42 5.19
C ALA A 139 -9.91 -6.44 3.85
N ALA A 140 -9.35 -7.10 2.83
CA ALA A 140 -10.00 -7.26 1.53
C ALA A 140 -11.34 -8.01 1.66
N GLU A 141 -11.35 -9.12 2.38
CA GLU A 141 -12.57 -9.90 2.64
C GLU A 141 -13.62 -9.11 3.44
N HIS A 142 -13.18 -8.28 4.39
CA HIS A 142 -14.08 -7.40 5.14
C HIS A 142 -14.77 -6.40 4.22
N LEU A 143 -14.03 -5.69 3.37
CA LEU A 143 -14.58 -4.74 2.40
C LEU A 143 -15.59 -5.39 1.46
N ILE A 144 -15.31 -6.61 1.01
CA ILE A 144 -16.20 -7.40 0.13
C ILE A 144 -17.47 -7.80 0.90
N ARG A 145 -17.34 -8.37 2.10
CA ARG A 145 -18.50 -8.77 2.93
C ARG A 145 -19.39 -7.59 3.34
N ALA A 146 -18.79 -6.43 3.59
CA ALA A 146 -19.52 -5.20 3.90
C ALA A 146 -20.21 -4.58 2.68
N GLY A 147 -20.03 -5.11 1.47
CA GLY A 147 -20.62 -4.59 0.25
C GLY A 147 -20.00 -3.28 -0.24
N VAL A 148 -18.87 -2.88 0.32
CA VAL A 148 -18.13 -1.69 -0.13
C VAL A 148 -17.60 -1.89 -1.54
N THR A 149 -17.13 -3.10 -1.83
CA THR A 149 -16.53 -3.50 -3.11
C THR A 149 -16.83 -4.96 -3.44
N SER A 150 -16.30 -5.44 -4.56
CA SER A 150 -16.26 -6.87 -4.93
C SER A 150 -14.88 -7.24 -5.44
N PRO A 151 -14.54 -8.53 -5.61
CA PRO A 151 -13.24 -8.93 -6.18
C PRO A 151 -12.95 -8.30 -7.55
N GLU A 152 -13.98 -8.04 -8.36
CA GLU A 152 -13.86 -7.40 -9.67
C GLU A 152 -13.59 -5.90 -9.58
N HIS A 153 -13.86 -5.28 -8.43
CA HIS A 153 -13.72 -3.84 -8.20
C HIS A 153 -12.67 -3.52 -7.13
N LEU A 154 -11.92 -4.53 -6.63
CA LEU A 154 -10.90 -4.34 -5.60
C LEU A 154 -9.50 -4.42 -6.19
N ALA A 155 -8.67 -3.44 -5.84
CA ALA A 155 -7.23 -3.46 -6.08
C ALA A 155 -6.46 -3.39 -4.78
N VAL A 156 -5.25 -3.97 -4.80
CA VAL A 156 -4.25 -3.79 -3.73
C VAL A 156 -3.09 -2.93 -4.24
N MET A 157 -2.62 -2.00 -3.40
CA MET A 157 -1.56 -1.07 -3.74
C MET A 157 -0.57 -0.90 -2.59
N GLY A 158 0.72 -0.86 -2.91
CA GLY A 158 1.78 -0.64 -1.92
C GLY A 158 3.14 -0.47 -2.55
N GLY A 159 4.08 0.06 -1.76
CA GLY A 159 5.45 0.30 -2.22
C GLY A 159 6.50 -0.15 -1.19
N SER A 160 7.72 -0.48 -1.65
CA SER A 160 8.80 -0.94 -0.80
C SER A 160 8.39 -2.22 -0.03
N ASN A 161 8.38 -2.22 1.30
CA ASN A 161 7.80 -3.30 2.10
C ASN A 161 6.29 -3.49 1.80
N GLY A 162 5.54 -2.41 1.53
CA GLY A 162 4.17 -2.50 1.02
C GLY A 162 4.09 -3.15 -0.38
N GLY A 163 5.16 -3.09 -1.16
CA GLY A 163 5.31 -3.85 -2.41
C GLY A 163 5.49 -5.35 -2.17
N LEU A 164 6.20 -5.75 -1.10
CA LEU A 164 6.22 -7.14 -0.65
C LEU A 164 4.81 -7.60 -0.27
N LEU A 165 4.06 -6.78 0.48
CA LEU A 165 2.66 -7.04 0.80
C LEU A 165 1.83 -7.31 -0.46
N VAL A 166 1.91 -6.42 -1.46
CA VAL A 166 1.19 -6.59 -2.74
C VAL A 166 1.63 -7.88 -3.44
N GLY A 167 2.94 -8.15 -3.50
CA GLY A 167 3.48 -9.38 -4.08
C GLY A 167 2.92 -10.63 -3.39
N ALA A 168 2.85 -10.64 -2.07
CA ALA A 168 2.27 -11.73 -1.30
C ALA A 168 0.76 -11.88 -1.59
N MET A 169 0.02 -10.77 -1.63
CA MET A 169 -1.42 -10.80 -1.95
C MET A 169 -1.70 -11.40 -3.33
N VAL A 170 -1.00 -10.96 -4.36
CA VAL A 170 -1.23 -11.47 -5.73
C VAL A 170 -0.81 -12.93 -5.90
N THR A 171 0.09 -13.45 -5.07
CA THR A 171 0.51 -14.86 -5.15
C THR A 171 -0.26 -15.79 -4.21
N GLN A 172 -0.70 -15.30 -3.05
CA GLN A 172 -1.42 -16.10 -2.06
C GLN A 172 -2.94 -16.03 -2.24
N ARG A 173 -3.47 -14.85 -2.61
CA ARG A 173 -4.92 -14.58 -2.69
C ARG A 173 -5.30 -13.83 -3.98
N PRO A 174 -4.88 -14.33 -5.16
CA PRO A 174 -5.15 -13.67 -6.45
C PRO A 174 -6.63 -13.46 -6.74
N GLU A 175 -7.49 -14.29 -6.17
CA GLU A 175 -8.94 -14.25 -6.38
C GLU A 175 -9.63 -13.04 -5.72
N LEU A 176 -8.99 -12.39 -4.77
CA LEU A 176 -9.57 -11.22 -4.08
C LEU A 176 -9.46 -9.94 -4.90
N PHE A 177 -8.60 -9.90 -5.91
CA PHE A 177 -8.24 -8.65 -6.58
C PHE A 177 -8.42 -8.72 -8.10
N ALA A 178 -8.97 -7.64 -8.68
CA ALA A 178 -8.98 -7.43 -10.13
C ALA A 178 -7.66 -6.83 -10.63
N ALA A 179 -7.04 -5.96 -9.82
CA ALA A 179 -5.81 -5.28 -10.18
C ALA A 179 -4.86 -5.10 -8.98
N ALA A 180 -3.57 -4.84 -9.27
CA ALA A 180 -2.55 -4.56 -8.27
C ALA A 180 -1.53 -3.53 -8.79
N VAL A 181 -1.08 -2.63 -7.90
CA VAL A 181 0.07 -1.74 -8.15
C VAL A 181 1.16 -2.03 -7.12
N CYS A 182 2.31 -2.48 -7.62
CA CYS A 182 3.43 -2.97 -6.83
C CYS A 182 4.68 -2.12 -7.11
N SER A 183 4.98 -1.16 -6.22
CA SER A 183 6.02 -0.15 -6.45
C SER A 183 7.30 -0.45 -5.70
N ALA A 184 8.45 -0.42 -6.39
CA ALA A 184 9.79 -0.64 -5.83
C ALA A 184 9.84 -1.80 -4.80
N PRO A 185 9.32 -3.00 -5.13
CA PRO A 185 9.02 -4.06 -4.18
C PRO A 185 10.22 -4.97 -3.90
N LEU A 186 10.20 -5.60 -2.70
CA LEU A 186 11.00 -6.80 -2.41
C LEU A 186 10.16 -8.03 -2.73
N LEU A 187 10.61 -8.91 -3.64
CA LEU A 187 9.80 -10.04 -4.10
C LEU A 187 10.55 -11.38 -4.11
N ASP A 188 11.88 -11.37 -4.22
CA ASP A 188 12.73 -12.56 -4.03
C ASP A 188 13.33 -12.50 -2.62
N MET A 189 12.61 -13.03 -1.65
CA MET A 189 13.00 -12.94 -0.24
C MET A 189 14.12 -13.90 0.14
N VAL A 190 14.41 -14.90 -0.69
CA VAL A 190 15.56 -15.80 -0.48
C VAL A 190 16.89 -15.11 -0.81
N ARG A 191 16.87 -14.11 -1.68
CA ARG A 191 18.09 -13.42 -2.15
C ARG A 191 18.13 -11.93 -1.80
N TYR A 192 17.14 -11.41 -1.08
CA TYR A 192 17.02 -9.98 -0.84
C TYR A 192 18.26 -9.38 -0.16
N GLU A 193 18.93 -10.13 0.71
CA GLU A 193 20.13 -9.73 1.43
C GLU A 193 21.34 -9.44 0.51
N ARG A 194 21.33 -9.98 -0.72
CA ARG A 194 22.46 -9.88 -1.67
C ARG A 194 22.43 -8.61 -2.50
N PHE A 195 21.40 -7.77 -2.34
CA PHE A 195 21.16 -6.60 -3.18
C PHE A 195 20.82 -5.36 -2.37
N GLY A 196 21.35 -4.20 -2.81
CA GLY A 196 21.07 -2.92 -2.19
C GLY A 196 21.37 -2.89 -0.69
N LEU A 197 20.40 -2.48 0.10
CA LEU A 197 20.47 -2.44 1.57
C LEU A 197 19.93 -3.72 2.26
N GLY A 198 19.69 -4.78 1.51
CA GLY A 198 19.00 -6.00 1.97
C GLY A 198 19.50 -6.56 3.31
N GLN A 199 20.83 -6.65 3.52
CA GLN A 199 21.39 -7.16 4.76
C GLN A 199 20.93 -6.38 6.02
N LEU A 200 20.65 -5.08 5.89
CA LEU A 200 20.20 -4.27 7.02
C LEU A 200 18.79 -4.63 7.49
N TRP A 201 18.04 -5.40 6.70
CA TRP A 201 16.65 -5.77 6.98
C TRP A 201 16.49 -7.17 7.57
N ASN A 202 17.60 -7.86 7.88
CA ASN A 202 17.56 -9.17 8.56
C ASN A 202 16.83 -9.12 9.90
N VAL A 203 16.87 -7.97 10.57
CA VAL A 203 16.14 -7.74 11.83
C VAL A 203 14.62 -7.75 11.65
N GLU A 204 14.14 -7.53 10.44
CA GLU A 204 12.71 -7.52 10.09
C GLU A 204 12.25 -8.83 9.43
N TYR A 205 13.09 -9.40 8.55
CA TYR A 205 12.69 -10.54 7.71
C TYR A 205 13.39 -11.87 8.09
N GLY A 206 14.56 -11.81 8.72
CA GLY A 206 15.44 -12.96 8.93
C GLY A 206 16.42 -13.16 7.78
N THR A 207 17.27 -14.16 7.86
CA THR A 207 18.33 -14.47 6.89
C THR A 207 18.11 -15.82 6.20
N ALA A 208 18.49 -15.90 4.91
CA ALA A 208 18.49 -17.16 4.17
C ALA A 208 19.65 -18.09 4.54
N ASP A 209 20.65 -17.60 5.28
CA ASP A 209 21.79 -18.40 5.76
C ASP A 209 21.43 -19.28 6.97
N ASP A 210 20.31 -18.99 7.64
CA ASP A 210 19.75 -19.82 8.70
C ASP A 210 18.63 -20.71 8.14
N PRO A 211 18.69 -22.05 8.28
CA PRO A 211 17.70 -22.96 7.68
C PRO A 211 16.27 -22.77 8.17
N GLU A 212 16.06 -22.36 9.44
CA GLU A 212 14.73 -22.10 9.98
C GLU A 212 14.15 -20.81 9.36
N GLN A 213 14.95 -19.75 9.35
CA GLN A 213 14.54 -18.46 8.79
C GLN A 213 14.37 -18.51 7.27
N LEU A 214 15.16 -19.32 6.57
CA LEU A 214 14.93 -19.62 5.16
C LEU A 214 13.54 -20.22 4.94
N GLY A 215 13.09 -21.09 5.84
CA GLY A 215 11.73 -21.64 5.83
C GLY A 215 10.66 -20.55 5.91
N TRP A 216 10.82 -19.56 6.80
CA TRP A 216 9.91 -18.42 6.90
C TRP A 216 9.88 -17.61 5.59
N LEU A 217 11.06 -17.28 5.06
CA LEU A 217 11.21 -16.51 3.82
C LEU A 217 10.58 -17.21 2.62
N LEU A 218 10.80 -18.51 2.46
CA LEU A 218 10.20 -19.30 1.38
C LEU A 218 8.68 -19.37 1.50
N GLY A 219 8.15 -19.43 2.72
CA GLY A 219 6.72 -19.50 2.98
C GLY A 219 5.94 -18.34 2.36
N TYR A 220 6.49 -17.14 2.36
CA TYR A 220 5.82 -15.97 1.81
C TYR A 220 6.51 -15.29 0.62
N SER A 221 7.72 -15.70 0.23
CA SER A 221 8.46 -15.06 -0.89
C SER A 221 7.63 -15.04 -2.18
N PRO A 222 7.19 -13.88 -2.68
CA PRO A 222 6.30 -13.82 -3.83
C PRO A 222 6.88 -14.50 -5.07
N TYR A 223 8.17 -14.29 -5.34
CA TYR A 223 8.84 -14.88 -6.50
C TYR A 223 8.78 -16.42 -6.49
N HIS A 224 8.97 -17.04 -5.33
CA HIS A 224 8.99 -18.50 -5.19
C HIS A 224 7.58 -19.11 -5.09
N ASN A 225 6.57 -18.30 -4.83
CA ASN A 225 5.17 -18.72 -4.70
C ASN A 225 4.33 -18.46 -5.95
N VAL A 226 4.94 -18.06 -7.08
CA VAL A 226 4.24 -17.98 -8.36
C VAL A 226 3.90 -19.38 -8.84
N ARG A 227 2.61 -19.60 -9.14
CA ARG A 227 2.08 -20.91 -9.62
C ARG A 227 1.62 -20.79 -11.06
N GLN A 228 2.07 -21.73 -11.90
CA GLN A 228 1.65 -21.79 -13.30
C GLN A 228 0.14 -22.11 -13.40
N GLY A 229 -0.52 -21.48 -14.36
CA GLY A 229 -1.95 -21.66 -14.61
C GLY A 229 -2.86 -20.84 -13.71
N THR A 230 -2.30 -20.03 -12.82
CA THR A 230 -3.10 -19.12 -11.96
C THR A 230 -3.58 -17.91 -12.77
N ARG A 231 -4.85 -17.53 -12.58
CA ARG A 231 -5.42 -16.30 -13.15
C ARG A 231 -5.06 -15.12 -12.24
N TYR A 232 -3.85 -14.57 -12.42
CA TYR A 232 -3.39 -13.41 -11.65
C TYR A 232 -4.20 -12.14 -11.97
N PRO A 233 -4.32 -11.19 -11.01
CA PRO A 233 -4.90 -9.88 -11.29
C PRO A 233 -4.05 -9.09 -12.29
N ALA A 234 -4.65 -8.11 -12.97
CA ALA A 234 -3.90 -7.13 -13.74
C ALA A 234 -2.87 -6.46 -12.81
N THR A 235 -1.57 -6.53 -13.13
CA THR A 235 -0.53 -6.09 -12.21
C THR A 235 0.43 -5.11 -12.87
N LEU A 236 0.58 -3.93 -12.25
CA LEU A 236 1.55 -2.92 -12.64
C LEU A 236 2.70 -2.88 -11.63
N PHE A 237 3.84 -3.39 -12.03
CA PHE A 237 5.10 -3.18 -11.30
C PHE A 237 5.71 -1.84 -11.70
N THR A 238 6.17 -1.05 -10.72
CA THR A 238 6.94 0.17 -11.00
C THR A 238 8.33 0.07 -10.41
N VAL A 239 9.34 0.40 -11.20
CA VAL A 239 10.76 0.37 -10.80
C VAL A 239 11.44 1.69 -11.11
N PHE A 240 12.46 2.01 -10.33
CA PHE A 240 13.25 3.22 -10.41
C PHE A 240 14.71 2.84 -10.64
N ASP A 241 15.32 3.30 -11.73
CA ASP A 241 16.64 2.82 -12.15
C ASP A 241 17.77 3.11 -11.16
N ASN A 242 17.67 4.24 -10.45
CA ASN A 242 18.65 4.65 -9.45
C ASN A 242 18.21 4.30 -8.02
N ASP A 243 17.33 3.31 -7.87
CA ASP A 243 16.96 2.82 -6.55
C ASP A 243 18.14 2.07 -5.92
N THR A 244 18.80 2.74 -4.96
CA THR A 244 19.93 2.17 -4.20
C THR A 244 19.47 1.44 -2.94
N ARG A 245 18.18 1.49 -2.63
CA ARG A 245 17.60 0.82 -1.45
C ARG A 245 17.07 -0.56 -1.81
N VAL A 246 16.17 -0.64 -2.77
CA VAL A 246 15.57 -1.88 -3.28
C VAL A 246 15.93 -2.08 -4.74
N ASP A 247 16.68 -3.12 -5.05
CA ASP A 247 17.12 -3.37 -6.41
C ASP A 247 15.94 -3.65 -7.36
N PRO A 248 15.86 -2.97 -8.51
CA PRO A 248 14.84 -3.20 -9.53
C PRO A 248 14.71 -4.65 -10.02
N LEU A 249 15.73 -5.49 -9.79
CA LEU A 249 15.68 -6.91 -10.18
C LEU A 249 14.49 -7.65 -9.60
N HIS A 250 14.05 -7.31 -8.37
CA HIS A 250 12.92 -7.97 -7.70
C HIS A 250 11.66 -7.89 -8.57
N ALA A 251 11.28 -6.68 -8.97
CA ALA A 251 10.10 -6.47 -9.81
C ALA A 251 10.28 -7.05 -11.22
N ARG A 252 11.49 -6.94 -11.81
CA ARG A 252 11.79 -7.49 -13.14
C ARG A 252 11.63 -9.01 -13.17
N LYS A 253 12.19 -9.71 -12.18
CA LYS A 253 12.05 -11.17 -12.05
C LYS A 253 10.60 -11.59 -11.84
N GLN A 254 9.92 -10.94 -10.91
CA GLN A 254 8.53 -11.25 -10.60
C GLN A 254 7.61 -11.02 -11.79
N CYS A 255 7.76 -9.89 -12.48
CA CYS A 255 6.99 -9.57 -13.67
C CYS A 255 7.15 -10.66 -14.75
N ALA A 256 8.37 -11.02 -15.07
CA ALA A 256 8.67 -12.08 -16.06
C ALA A 256 8.10 -13.44 -15.63
N GLN A 257 8.25 -13.79 -14.36
CA GLN A 257 7.74 -15.06 -13.81
C GLN A 257 6.21 -15.12 -13.87
N MET A 258 5.53 -14.01 -13.51
CA MET A 258 4.07 -13.95 -13.57
C MET A 258 3.55 -13.93 -15.01
N GLN A 259 4.23 -13.24 -15.94
CA GLN A 259 3.88 -13.25 -17.38
C GLN A 259 3.94 -14.66 -17.97
N TRP A 260 4.94 -15.45 -17.56
CA TRP A 260 5.06 -16.85 -17.97
C TRP A 260 3.99 -17.75 -17.32
N ALA A 261 3.63 -17.49 -16.07
CA ALA A 261 2.79 -18.38 -15.26
C ALA A 261 1.29 -18.12 -15.40
N THR A 262 0.89 -16.89 -15.74
CA THR A 262 -0.54 -16.51 -15.74
C THR A 262 -1.34 -17.26 -16.79
N SER A 263 -2.58 -17.65 -16.43
CA SER A 263 -3.58 -18.17 -17.37
C SER A 263 -4.49 -17.07 -17.94
N ALA A 264 -4.40 -15.84 -17.39
CA ALA A 264 -5.20 -14.73 -17.89
C ALA A 264 -4.61 -14.19 -19.20
N PRO A 265 -5.44 -13.93 -20.24
CA PRO A 265 -4.95 -13.29 -21.45
C PRO A 265 -4.46 -11.87 -21.15
N PRO A 266 -3.34 -11.42 -21.77
CA PRO A 266 -2.80 -10.07 -21.54
C PRO A 266 -3.77 -8.92 -21.90
N SER A 267 -4.74 -9.17 -22.76
CA SER A 267 -5.78 -8.19 -23.11
C SER A 267 -6.80 -7.94 -21.98
N GLU A 268 -6.93 -8.89 -21.04
CA GLU A 268 -7.85 -8.78 -19.92
C GLU A 268 -7.12 -8.39 -18.62
N ARG A 269 -6.03 -9.11 -18.30
CA ARG A 269 -5.24 -8.93 -17.09
C ARG A 269 -3.75 -8.84 -17.40
N PRO A 270 -3.28 -7.70 -17.94
CA PRO A 270 -1.88 -7.50 -18.28
C PRO A 270 -1.00 -7.50 -17.03
N ILE A 271 0.21 -8.03 -17.16
CA ILE A 271 1.26 -7.94 -16.17
C ILE A 271 2.35 -7.05 -16.76
N LEU A 272 2.49 -5.84 -16.26
CA LEU A 272 3.28 -4.78 -16.84
C LEU A 272 4.42 -4.34 -15.91
N LEU A 273 5.51 -3.89 -16.51
CA LEU A 273 6.62 -3.25 -15.81
C LEU A 273 6.79 -1.82 -16.33
N ARG A 274 6.51 -0.85 -15.48
CA ARG A 274 6.81 0.57 -15.72
C ARG A 274 8.16 0.91 -15.14
N ARG A 275 9.05 1.42 -15.97
CA ARG A 275 10.39 1.84 -15.59
C ARG A 275 10.47 3.36 -15.58
N GLU A 276 11.10 3.93 -14.55
CA GLU A 276 11.41 5.35 -14.47
C GLU A 276 12.92 5.56 -14.36
N ALA A 277 13.48 6.19 -15.39
CA ALA A 277 14.92 6.49 -15.44
C ALA A 277 15.26 7.66 -14.51
N GLU A 278 16.50 7.68 -14.00
CA GLU A 278 17.07 8.79 -13.22
C GLU A 278 16.34 9.13 -11.91
N VAL A 279 15.56 8.19 -11.37
CA VAL A 279 14.83 8.33 -10.10
C VAL A 279 15.31 7.29 -9.12
N GLY A 280 15.48 7.69 -7.85
CA GLY A 280 15.77 6.81 -6.71
C GLY A 280 14.50 6.31 -6.02
N HIS A 281 14.67 5.65 -4.86
CA HIS A 281 13.59 4.97 -4.14
C HIS A 281 12.38 5.86 -3.82
N SER A 282 12.58 7.10 -3.42
CA SER A 282 11.50 7.97 -2.94
C SER A 282 11.59 9.42 -3.45
N ALA A 283 12.77 9.92 -3.78
CA ALA A 283 12.95 11.32 -4.15
C ALA A 283 12.63 11.54 -5.63
N ARG A 284 11.62 12.38 -5.92
CA ARG A 284 11.28 12.79 -7.27
C ARG A 284 10.64 14.20 -7.28
N SER A 285 10.67 14.86 -8.44
CA SER A 285 9.98 16.14 -8.60
C SER A 285 8.44 15.97 -8.50
N VAL A 286 7.76 17.06 -8.19
CA VAL A 286 6.28 17.06 -8.12
C VAL A 286 5.68 16.60 -9.45
N SER A 287 6.17 17.10 -10.59
CA SER A 287 5.68 16.71 -11.91
C SER A 287 5.84 15.21 -12.19
N ARG A 288 6.97 14.60 -11.81
CA ARG A 288 7.17 13.15 -11.92
C ARG A 288 6.26 12.37 -10.97
N SER A 289 6.02 12.89 -9.75
CA SER A 289 5.08 12.28 -8.81
C SER A 289 3.66 12.29 -9.36
N VAL A 290 3.22 13.41 -9.93
CA VAL A 290 1.92 13.55 -10.59
C VAL A 290 1.80 12.55 -11.74
N ALA A 291 2.80 12.48 -12.64
CA ALA A 291 2.80 11.56 -13.77
C ALA A 291 2.67 10.10 -13.30
N LEU A 292 3.50 9.68 -12.33
CA LEU A 292 3.45 8.33 -11.79
C LEU A 292 2.09 8.01 -11.17
N SER A 293 1.57 8.89 -10.31
CA SER A 293 0.27 8.68 -9.66
C SER A 293 -0.86 8.63 -10.68
N SER A 294 -0.84 9.50 -11.71
CA SER A 294 -1.84 9.50 -12.78
C SER A 294 -1.83 8.19 -13.57
N GLU A 295 -0.66 7.67 -13.93
CA GLU A 295 -0.53 6.40 -14.65
C GLU A 295 -1.02 5.21 -13.78
N GLN A 296 -0.68 5.19 -12.49
CA GLN A 296 -1.14 4.17 -11.56
C GLN A 296 -2.66 4.21 -11.37
N LEU A 297 -3.23 5.40 -11.16
CA LEU A 297 -4.68 5.56 -11.01
C LEU A 297 -5.43 5.23 -12.32
N ALA A 298 -4.90 5.62 -13.48
CA ALA A 298 -5.49 5.29 -14.78
C ALA A 298 -5.51 3.77 -15.02
N PHE A 299 -4.40 3.07 -14.69
CA PHE A 299 -4.34 1.61 -14.75
C PHE A 299 -5.40 0.97 -13.86
N LEU A 300 -5.50 1.41 -12.59
CA LEU A 300 -6.48 0.89 -11.65
C LEU A 300 -7.92 1.22 -12.10
N ALA A 301 -8.18 2.46 -12.54
CA ALA A 301 -9.51 2.88 -13.01
C ALA A 301 -10.00 2.01 -14.17
N HIS A 302 -9.12 1.73 -15.13
CA HIS A 302 -9.44 0.86 -16.28
C HIS A 302 -9.86 -0.55 -15.82
N HIS A 303 -9.06 -1.17 -14.93
CA HIS A 303 -9.28 -2.56 -14.51
C HIS A 303 -10.38 -2.73 -13.46
N LEU A 304 -10.74 -1.66 -12.75
CA LEU A 304 -11.81 -1.67 -11.74
C LEU A 304 -13.13 -1.07 -12.29
N GLY A 305 -13.17 -0.62 -13.53
CA GLY A 305 -14.35 -0.04 -14.14
C GLY A 305 -14.72 1.36 -13.62
N LEU A 306 -13.74 2.14 -13.11
CA LEU A 306 -13.97 3.51 -12.68
C LEU A 306 -13.88 4.47 -13.87
N SER A 307 -14.99 5.16 -14.19
CA SER A 307 -15.01 6.20 -15.22
C SER A 307 -14.45 7.51 -14.65
N VAL A 308 -13.28 7.92 -15.10
CA VAL A 308 -12.71 9.23 -14.79
C VAL A 308 -13.31 10.24 -15.76
N ARG A 309 -14.14 11.15 -15.23
CA ARG A 309 -14.75 12.25 -16.00
C ARG A 309 -14.02 13.57 -15.77
#